data_cbb68fda414dafcdb4fa85a4f94b1450
#
_entry.id   cbb68fda414dafcdb4fa85a4f94b1450
#
_cell.length_a   1.000
_cell.length_b   1.000
_cell.length_c   1.000
_cell.angle_alpha   90.00
_cell.angle_beta   90.00
_cell.angle_gamma   90.00
#
_symmetry.space_group_name_H-M   'P 1'
#
loop_
_entity.id
_entity.type
_entity.pdbx_description
1 polymer ?
#
loop_
_entity_poly.entity_id
_entity_poly.type
_entity_poly.pdbx_seq_one_letter_code
_entity_poly.pdbx_strand_id
1 'polypeptide(L)'
;MMKKPDYVYVTYIATTPEKAWQALTEIDVMRLWWLDPKGGCPRVNVSDWQPGSDWKHQRADGSGIVDILGKVMEFTPPRRMVMTWGRPAEEHDVTKHSRLTIDVEPYTDVLIKLTVTHDELDESMLKGISGGWPTILSNLKTLLETGHPLPYVPAAK
;
A
#
# COMPACT_ATOMS: atom_id res chain seq x y z
N MET A 1 27.88 -4.71 0.78
CA MET A 1 27.29 -3.52 1.37
C MET A 1 25.81 -3.38 0.90
N MET A 2 24.91 -3.32 1.84
CA MET A 2 23.48 -3.19 1.49
C MET A 2 23.19 -1.78 0.97
N LYS A 3 22.51 -1.72 -0.17
CA LYS A 3 22.08 -0.44 -0.71
C LYS A 3 21.04 0.19 0.22
N LYS A 4 21.16 1.50 0.46
CA LYS A 4 20.19 2.24 1.24
C LYS A 4 18.85 2.30 0.48
N PRO A 5 17.69 2.06 1.14
CA PRO A 5 16.40 2.20 0.48
C PRO A 5 16.20 3.61 -0.06
N ASP A 6 15.48 3.72 -1.18
CA ASP A 6 15.18 5.01 -1.79
C ASP A 6 14.13 5.79 -1.01
N TYR A 7 13.21 5.08 -0.35
CA TYR A 7 12.12 5.69 0.42
C TYR A 7 11.74 4.80 1.60
N VAL A 8 11.58 5.40 2.77
CA VAL A 8 11.10 4.71 3.98
C VAL A 8 10.09 5.61 4.68
N TYR A 9 8.94 5.05 5.03
CA TYR A 9 7.93 5.74 5.83
C TYR A 9 7.55 4.86 7.02
N VAL A 10 7.62 5.42 8.21
CA VAL A 10 7.31 4.71 9.46
C VAL A 10 6.16 5.42 10.17
N THR A 11 5.16 4.65 10.62
CA THR A 11 4.09 5.19 11.46
C THR A 11 3.72 4.17 12.53
N TYR A 12 3.16 4.64 13.62
CA TYR A 12 2.69 3.82 14.74
C TYR A 12 1.18 3.93 14.82
N ILE A 13 0.49 2.79 14.94
CA ILE A 13 -0.96 2.74 14.89
C ILE A 13 -1.50 1.98 16.10
N ALA A 14 -2.50 2.54 16.76
CA ALA A 14 -3.18 1.89 17.89
C ALA A 14 -4.14 0.82 17.34
N THR A 15 -3.60 -0.36 17.08
CA THR A 15 -4.33 -1.51 16.53
C THR A 15 -3.53 -2.79 16.78
N THR A 16 -4.07 -3.92 16.32
CA THR A 16 -3.36 -5.21 16.36
C THR A 16 -2.73 -5.51 15.01
N PRO A 17 -1.68 -6.36 14.95
CA PRO A 17 -1.10 -6.79 13.67
C PRO A 17 -2.16 -7.42 12.74
N GLU A 18 -3.07 -8.20 13.30
CA GLU A 18 -4.11 -8.89 12.53
C GLU A 18 -5.06 -7.90 11.86
N LYS A 19 -5.50 -6.86 12.57
CA LYS A 19 -6.39 -5.82 12.02
C LYS A 19 -5.67 -4.98 10.98
N ALA A 20 -4.40 -4.65 11.22
CA ALA A 20 -3.60 -3.92 10.24
C ALA A 20 -3.44 -4.76 8.96
N TRP A 21 -3.15 -6.04 9.11
CA TRP A 21 -2.98 -6.95 7.98
C TRP A 21 -4.27 -7.09 7.17
N GLN A 22 -5.40 -7.24 7.86
CA GLN A 22 -6.70 -7.28 7.24
C GLN A 22 -6.96 -6.02 6.40
N ALA A 23 -6.65 -4.85 6.95
CA ALA A 23 -6.81 -3.58 6.24
C ALA A 23 -5.90 -3.47 5.01
N LEU A 24 -4.74 -4.14 5.02
CA LEU A 24 -3.79 -4.13 3.91
C LEU A 24 -4.13 -5.12 2.81
N THR A 25 -4.99 -6.10 3.06
CA THR A 25 -5.24 -7.21 2.13
C THR A 25 -6.71 -7.37 1.73
N GLU A 26 -7.65 -6.94 2.53
CA GLU A 26 -9.08 -7.10 2.21
C GLU A 26 -9.61 -5.89 1.42
N ILE A 27 -10.24 -6.20 0.28
CA ILE A 27 -10.73 -5.19 -0.66
C ILE A 27 -11.74 -4.24 0.01
N ASP A 28 -12.67 -4.77 0.79
CA ASP A 28 -13.72 -3.96 1.41
C ASP A 28 -13.13 -2.95 2.41
N VAL A 29 -12.04 -3.31 3.08
CA VAL A 29 -11.38 -2.39 4.01
C VAL A 29 -10.48 -1.40 3.26
N MET A 30 -9.71 -1.88 2.25
CA MET A 30 -8.87 -0.99 1.44
C MET A 30 -9.67 0.13 0.78
N ARG A 31 -10.87 -0.17 0.34
CA ARG A 31 -11.75 0.80 -0.29
C ARG A 31 -12.06 1.99 0.61
N LEU A 32 -11.99 1.81 1.93
CA LEU A 32 -12.30 2.85 2.90
C LEU A 32 -11.14 3.81 3.15
N TRP A 33 -9.89 3.37 2.96
CA TRP A 33 -8.74 4.20 3.31
C TRP A 33 -7.79 4.51 2.16
N TRP A 34 -7.78 3.71 1.10
CA TRP A 34 -6.89 3.98 -0.02
C TRP A 34 -7.52 4.99 -0.98
N LEU A 35 -7.59 6.21 -0.51
CA LEU A 35 -8.29 7.32 -1.15
C LEU A 35 -7.55 8.61 -0.85
N ASP A 36 -7.30 9.42 -1.90
CA ASP A 36 -6.72 10.73 -1.70
C ASP A 36 -7.79 11.66 -1.10
N PRO A 37 -7.54 12.29 0.07
CA PRO A 37 -8.50 13.22 0.65
C PRO A 37 -8.86 14.41 -0.24
N LYS A 38 -8.04 14.73 -1.23
CA LYS A 38 -8.36 15.80 -2.21
C LYS A 38 -9.47 15.40 -3.17
N GLY A 39 -9.80 14.12 -3.23
CA GLY A 39 -10.83 13.60 -4.12
C GLY A 39 -10.28 12.54 -5.07
N GLY A 40 -11.16 11.97 -5.86
CA GLY A 40 -10.86 10.88 -6.75
C GLY A 40 -11.57 9.61 -6.34
N CYS A 41 -11.26 8.49 -6.98
CA CYS A 41 -11.86 7.21 -6.60
C CYS A 41 -10.92 6.41 -5.70
N PRO A 42 -11.48 5.57 -4.82
CA PRO A 42 -10.66 4.66 -4.03
C PRO A 42 -9.88 3.68 -4.89
N ARG A 43 -8.79 3.17 -4.35
CA ARG A 43 -7.98 2.10 -4.96
C ARG A 43 -8.04 0.85 -4.10
N VAL A 44 -7.87 -0.29 -4.73
CA VAL A 44 -7.77 -1.58 -4.03
C VAL A 44 -6.66 -2.41 -4.66
N ASN A 45 -6.03 -3.25 -3.85
CA ASN A 45 -5.05 -4.21 -4.33
C ASN A 45 -5.73 -5.56 -4.46
N VAL A 46 -5.62 -6.16 -5.64
CA VAL A 46 -6.22 -7.46 -5.95
C VAL A 46 -5.11 -8.47 -6.19
N SER A 47 -5.15 -9.59 -5.50
CA SER A 47 -4.16 -10.67 -5.62
C SER A 47 -4.68 -11.94 -4.97
N ASP A 48 -4.09 -13.07 -5.35
CA ASP A 48 -4.25 -14.34 -4.64
C ASP A 48 -3.38 -14.38 -3.37
N TRP A 49 -2.51 -13.39 -3.21
CA TRP A 49 -1.62 -13.23 -2.05
C TRP A 49 -0.75 -14.47 -1.78
N GLN A 50 -0.27 -15.10 -2.85
CA GLN A 50 0.68 -16.19 -2.78
C GLN A 50 2.00 -15.76 -3.39
N PRO A 51 3.16 -16.20 -2.86
CA PRO A 51 4.44 -15.91 -3.52
C PRO A 51 4.40 -16.36 -4.97
N GLY A 52 4.81 -15.46 -5.87
CA GLY A 52 4.79 -15.70 -7.31
C GLY A 52 3.48 -15.30 -8.01
N SER A 53 2.41 -14.99 -7.25
CA SER A 53 1.17 -14.54 -7.87
C SER A 53 1.26 -13.08 -8.31
N ASP A 54 0.37 -12.68 -9.21
CA ASP A 54 0.24 -11.29 -9.62
C ASP A 54 -0.51 -10.49 -8.55
N TRP A 55 -0.26 -9.19 -8.50
CA TRP A 55 -1.10 -8.25 -7.79
C TRP A 55 -1.34 -7.03 -8.66
N LYS A 56 -2.47 -6.38 -8.46
CA LYS A 56 -2.87 -5.21 -9.23
C LYS A 56 -3.46 -4.15 -8.30
N HIS A 57 -2.98 -2.93 -8.47
CA HIS A 57 -3.51 -1.74 -7.80
C HIS A 57 -4.46 -1.07 -8.78
N GLN A 58 -5.76 -1.22 -8.54
CA GLN A 58 -6.77 -0.80 -9.50
C GLN A 58 -7.80 0.13 -8.88
N ARG A 59 -8.43 0.90 -9.74
CA ARG A 59 -9.49 1.82 -9.34
C ARG A 59 -10.74 1.04 -8.94
N ALA A 60 -11.38 1.47 -7.85
CA ALA A 60 -12.57 0.81 -7.31
C ALA A 60 -13.84 1.49 -7.79
N ASP A 61 -13.86 1.96 -9.05
CA ASP A 61 -14.98 2.66 -9.65
C ASP A 61 -15.73 1.82 -10.71
N GLY A 62 -15.36 0.54 -10.81
CA GLY A 62 -15.95 -0.35 -11.81
C GLY A 62 -15.28 -0.31 -13.18
N SER A 63 -14.31 0.61 -13.39
CA SER A 63 -13.63 0.74 -14.68
C SER A 63 -12.64 -0.39 -14.96
N GLY A 64 -12.12 -1.04 -13.91
CA GLY A 64 -11.07 -2.03 -14.03
C GLY A 64 -9.70 -1.46 -14.38
N ILE A 65 -9.55 -0.13 -14.36
CA ILE A 65 -8.27 0.50 -14.68
C ILE A 65 -7.24 0.16 -13.61
N VAL A 66 -6.09 -0.35 -14.06
CA VAL A 66 -4.95 -0.71 -13.22
C VAL A 66 -3.91 0.40 -13.32
N ASP A 67 -3.57 0.99 -12.17
CA ASP A 67 -2.57 2.06 -12.13
C ASP A 67 -1.16 1.53 -11.85
N ILE A 68 -1.04 0.46 -11.05
CA ILE A 68 0.23 -0.19 -10.69
C ILE A 68 -0.02 -1.70 -10.65
N LEU A 69 1.02 -2.47 -10.95
CA LEU A 69 0.95 -3.92 -10.89
C LEU A 69 2.32 -4.52 -10.58
N GLY A 70 2.34 -5.82 -10.32
CA GLY A 70 3.59 -6.54 -10.08
C GLY A 70 3.37 -7.98 -9.66
N LYS A 71 4.39 -8.52 -8.98
CA LYS A 71 4.40 -9.89 -8.43
C LYS A 71 4.53 -9.84 -6.91
N VAL A 72 3.88 -10.77 -6.24
CA VAL A 72 4.09 -11.00 -4.81
C VAL A 72 5.36 -11.82 -4.67
N MET A 73 6.36 -11.30 -3.96
CA MET A 73 7.65 -11.97 -3.75
C MET A 73 7.68 -12.71 -2.43
N GLU A 74 7.09 -12.14 -1.39
CA GLU A 74 7.02 -12.73 -0.05
C GLU A 74 5.69 -12.35 0.57
N PHE A 75 5.08 -13.29 1.27
CA PHE A 75 3.81 -13.04 1.95
C PHE A 75 3.76 -13.83 3.25
N THR A 76 4.00 -13.14 4.36
CA THR A 76 4.11 -13.73 5.70
C THR A 76 3.15 -13.02 6.66
N PRO A 77 1.84 -13.39 6.65
CA PRO A 77 0.86 -12.76 7.54
C PRO A 77 1.17 -13.03 9.02
N PRO A 78 0.91 -12.11 9.88
CA PRO A 78 0.51 -10.71 9.66
C PRO A 78 1.69 -9.74 9.75
N ARG A 79 2.87 -10.14 9.29
CA ARG A 79 4.14 -9.47 9.55
C ARG A 79 4.76 -8.74 8.37
N ARG A 80 4.76 -9.36 7.18
CA ARG A 80 5.58 -8.85 6.09
C ARG A 80 5.04 -9.26 4.73
N MET A 81 5.03 -8.32 3.80
CA MET A 81 4.81 -8.60 2.40
C MET A 81 5.84 -7.84 1.56
N VAL A 82 6.31 -8.47 0.50
CA VAL A 82 7.24 -7.89 -0.46
C VAL A 82 6.65 -8.08 -1.85
N MET A 83 6.55 -6.99 -2.61
CA MET A 83 5.95 -7.01 -3.95
C MET A 83 6.83 -6.22 -4.91
N THR A 84 6.83 -6.61 -6.19
CA THR A 84 7.36 -5.72 -7.21
C THR A 84 6.31 -4.67 -7.51
N TRP A 85 6.76 -3.50 -7.97
CA TRP A 85 5.90 -2.33 -8.18
C TRP A 85 6.23 -1.73 -9.54
N GLY A 86 5.36 -1.93 -10.52
CA GLY A 86 5.60 -1.51 -11.89
C GLY A 86 4.41 -0.77 -12.48
N ARG A 87 4.69 -0.05 -13.56
CA ARG A 87 3.64 0.59 -14.36
C ARG A 87 3.02 -0.45 -15.29
N PRO A 88 1.76 -0.28 -15.74
CA PRO A 88 1.15 -1.24 -16.67
C PRO A 88 1.99 -1.49 -17.93
N ALA A 89 2.70 -0.48 -18.43
CA ALA A 89 3.60 -0.63 -19.59
C ALA A 89 4.79 -1.55 -19.30
N GLU A 90 5.08 -1.83 -18.02
CA GLU A 90 6.19 -2.67 -17.58
C GLU A 90 5.74 -4.04 -17.11
N GLU A 91 4.48 -4.42 -17.40
CA GLU A 91 3.86 -5.65 -16.89
C GLU A 91 4.70 -6.89 -17.12
N HIS A 92 5.31 -7.02 -18.29
CA HIS A 92 6.06 -8.21 -18.68
C HIS A 92 7.57 -8.09 -18.47
N ASP A 93 8.04 -7.02 -17.83
CA ASP A 93 9.46 -6.81 -17.57
C ASP A 93 9.70 -6.40 -16.12
N VAL A 94 9.82 -7.41 -15.26
CA VAL A 94 10.03 -7.21 -13.81
C VAL A 94 11.35 -6.53 -13.51
N THR A 95 12.30 -6.49 -14.46
CA THR A 95 13.58 -5.78 -14.25
C THR A 95 13.37 -4.27 -14.16
N LYS A 96 12.25 -3.78 -14.65
CA LYS A 96 11.88 -2.35 -14.59
C LYS A 96 11.05 -2.02 -13.36
N HIS A 97 10.62 -3.03 -12.59
CA HIS A 97 9.82 -2.81 -11.40
C HIS A 97 10.69 -2.36 -10.23
N SER A 98 10.15 -1.47 -9.42
CA SER A 98 10.71 -1.19 -8.11
C SER A 98 10.23 -2.28 -7.12
N ARG A 99 10.66 -2.19 -5.87
CA ARG A 99 10.29 -3.16 -4.83
C ARG A 99 9.63 -2.44 -3.67
N LEU A 100 8.46 -2.93 -3.28
CA LEU A 100 7.72 -2.47 -2.12
C LEU A 100 7.79 -3.52 -1.03
N THR A 101 8.17 -3.10 0.18
CA THR A 101 8.13 -3.94 1.37
C THR A 101 7.25 -3.27 2.41
N ILE A 102 6.30 -4.02 2.98
CA ILE A 102 5.47 -3.55 4.09
C ILE A 102 5.73 -4.47 5.28
N ASP A 103 6.20 -3.89 6.38
CA ASP A 103 6.43 -4.60 7.63
C ASP A 103 5.44 -4.12 8.69
N VAL A 104 4.80 -5.07 9.36
CA VAL A 104 3.88 -4.85 10.47
C VAL A 104 4.48 -5.51 11.70
N GLU A 105 4.89 -4.71 12.68
CA GLU A 105 5.58 -5.22 13.86
C GLU A 105 4.82 -4.82 15.13
N PRO A 106 4.62 -5.76 16.10
CA PRO A 106 4.13 -5.35 17.41
C PRO A 106 5.16 -4.38 18.03
N TYR A 107 4.68 -3.28 18.58
CA TYR A 107 5.55 -2.30 19.22
C TYR A 107 5.30 -2.24 20.73
N THR A 108 4.02 -2.18 21.12
CA THR A 108 3.57 -2.34 22.49
C THR A 108 2.33 -3.25 22.49
N ASP A 109 1.74 -3.50 23.63
CA ASP A 109 0.51 -4.31 23.73
C ASP A 109 -0.66 -3.69 22.98
N VAL A 110 -0.60 -2.38 22.71
CA VAL A 110 -1.70 -1.62 22.07
C VAL A 110 -1.29 -0.90 20.79
N LEU A 111 -0.01 -1.01 20.38
CA LEU A 111 0.51 -0.32 19.20
C LEU A 111 1.26 -1.26 18.29
N ILE A 112 1.13 -1.04 16.99
CA ILE A 112 2.01 -1.64 15.97
C ILE A 112 2.93 -0.57 15.38
N LYS A 113 4.05 -1.00 14.82
CA LYS A 113 4.91 -0.18 13.97
C LYS A 113 4.71 -0.66 12.54
N LEU A 114 4.28 0.24 11.66
CA LEU A 114 4.11 -0.02 10.24
C LEU A 114 5.23 0.68 9.48
N THR A 115 5.96 -0.09 8.68
CA THR A 115 7.06 0.44 7.85
C THR A 115 6.80 0.12 6.40
N VAL A 116 6.82 1.15 5.56
CA VAL A 116 6.75 1.02 4.10
C VAL A 116 8.13 1.37 3.55
N THR A 117 8.71 0.46 2.79
CA THR A 117 10.04 0.63 2.19
C THR A 117 9.92 0.45 0.68
N HIS A 118 10.47 1.39 -0.09
CA HIS A 118 10.61 1.26 -1.54
C HIS A 118 12.07 1.27 -1.93
N ASP A 119 12.44 0.34 -2.79
CA ASP A 119 13.77 0.22 -3.38
C ASP A 119 13.69 0.28 -4.89
N GLU A 120 14.80 0.62 -5.53
CA GLU A 120 14.96 0.58 -6.99
C GLU A 120 13.95 1.47 -7.72
N LEU A 121 13.64 2.62 -7.14
CA LEU A 121 12.74 3.60 -7.73
C LEU A 121 13.46 4.48 -8.75
N ASP A 122 12.79 4.76 -9.88
CA ASP A 122 13.22 5.86 -10.72
C ASP A 122 12.76 7.19 -10.12
N GLU A 123 13.30 8.30 -10.62
CA GLU A 123 13.06 9.63 -10.07
C GLU A 123 11.57 10.02 -10.11
N SER A 124 10.90 9.71 -11.21
CA SER A 124 9.48 10.02 -11.39
C SER A 124 8.62 9.25 -10.40
N MET A 125 8.87 7.96 -10.20
CA MET A 125 8.13 7.13 -9.27
C MET A 125 8.40 7.55 -7.82
N LEU A 126 9.66 7.87 -7.49
CA LEU A 126 10.01 8.35 -6.15
C LEU A 126 9.24 9.62 -5.79
N LYS A 127 9.15 10.56 -6.73
CA LYS A 127 8.39 11.79 -6.51
C LYS A 127 6.91 11.50 -6.26
N GLY A 128 6.33 10.60 -7.06
CA GLY A 128 4.91 10.24 -6.92
C GLY A 128 4.61 9.57 -5.59
N ILE A 129 5.36 8.54 -5.20
CA ILE A 129 5.09 7.79 -3.97
C ILE A 129 5.40 8.62 -2.71
N SER A 130 6.39 9.52 -2.78
CA SER A 130 6.74 10.39 -1.65
C SER A 130 5.61 11.34 -1.28
N GLY A 131 4.80 11.75 -2.25
CA GLY A 131 3.61 12.57 -2.02
C GLY A 131 2.39 11.75 -1.63
N GLY A 132 2.31 10.49 -2.07
CA GLY A 132 1.14 9.64 -1.87
C GLY A 132 1.11 8.90 -0.53
N TRP A 133 2.18 8.20 -0.18
CA TRP A 133 2.19 7.36 1.01
C TRP A 133 1.81 8.07 2.32
N PRO A 134 2.35 9.28 2.62
CA PRO A 134 2.00 9.94 3.89
C PRO A 134 0.50 10.18 4.06
N THR A 135 -0.16 10.62 3.00
CA THR A 135 -1.60 10.90 3.03
C THR A 135 -2.41 9.60 3.13
N ILE A 136 -2.06 8.61 2.33
CA ILE A 136 -2.76 7.31 2.29
C ILE A 136 -2.60 6.57 3.61
N LEU A 137 -1.40 6.54 4.17
CA LEU A 137 -1.16 5.87 5.45
C LEU A 137 -1.76 6.63 6.63
N SER A 138 -1.93 7.95 6.52
CA SER A 138 -2.67 8.71 7.51
C SER A 138 -4.15 8.33 7.51
N ASN A 139 -4.72 8.03 6.33
CA ASN A 139 -6.07 7.51 6.23
C ASN A 139 -6.18 6.14 6.91
N LEU A 140 -5.24 5.25 6.63
CA LEU A 140 -5.21 3.92 7.25
C LEU A 140 -5.15 4.02 8.77
N LYS A 141 -4.22 4.82 9.28
CA LYS A 141 -4.05 5.03 10.72
C LYS A 141 -5.34 5.56 11.35
N THR A 142 -5.92 6.58 10.74
CA THR A 142 -7.14 7.20 11.25
C THR A 142 -8.30 6.21 11.25
N LEU A 143 -8.47 5.45 10.17
CA LEU A 143 -9.51 4.42 10.10
C LEU A 143 -9.35 3.37 11.20
N LEU A 144 -8.13 2.85 11.39
CA LEU A 144 -7.89 1.80 12.38
C LEU A 144 -8.05 2.30 13.82
N GLU A 145 -7.73 3.56 14.09
CA GLU A 145 -7.80 4.12 15.43
C GLU A 145 -9.17 4.68 15.79
N THR A 146 -9.94 5.15 14.81
CA THR A 146 -11.20 5.86 15.07
C THR A 146 -12.43 5.18 14.45
N GLY A 147 -12.25 4.27 13.51
CA GLY A 147 -13.34 3.69 12.73
C GLY A 147 -13.74 4.49 11.50
N HIS A 148 -13.10 5.63 11.26
CA HIS A 148 -13.37 6.52 10.12
C HIS A 148 -12.08 6.98 9.48
N PRO A 149 -12.04 7.08 8.12
CA PRO A 149 -10.87 7.68 7.46
C PRO A 149 -10.81 9.18 7.68
N LEU A 150 -9.76 9.82 7.17
CA LEU A 150 -9.69 11.28 7.14
C LEU A 150 -10.85 11.85 6.32
N PRO A 151 -11.33 13.05 6.63
CA PRO A 151 -12.32 13.73 5.78
C PRO A 151 -11.79 13.86 4.34
N TYR A 152 -12.64 13.62 3.37
CA TYR A 152 -12.26 13.70 1.96
C TYR A 152 -13.29 14.53 1.18
N VAL A 153 -12.82 15.07 0.05
CA VAL A 153 -13.70 15.80 -0.88
C VAL A 153 -14.36 14.75 -1.76
N PRO A 154 -15.70 14.65 -1.78
CA PRO A 154 -16.36 13.70 -2.68
C PRO A 154 -16.03 13.97 -4.13
N ALA A 155 -15.99 12.91 -4.95
CA ALA A 155 -15.79 13.05 -6.37
C ALA A 155 -16.90 13.93 -6.97
N ALA A 156 -16.54 14.78 -7.93
CA ALA A 156 -17.52 15.59 -8.65
C ALA A 156 -18.48 14.68 -9.42
N LYS A 157 -19.76 14.98 -9.35
CA LYS A 157 -20.79 14.23 -10.09
C LYS A 157 -20.78 14.61 -11.56
#